data_45cb0cb82b21b36365f39b1d59509f6d
#
_entry.id   45cb0cb82b21b36365f39b1d59509f6d
#
_cell.length_a   1.000
_cell.length_b   1.000
_cell.length_c   1.000
_cell.angle_alpha   90.00
_cell.angle_beta   90.00
_cell.angle_gamma   90.00
#
_symmetry.space_group_name_H-M   'P 1'
#
loop_
_entity.id
_entity.type
_entity.pdbx_description
1 polymer ?
#
loop_
_entity_poly.entity_id
_entity_poly.type
_entity_poly.pdbx_seq_one_letter_code
_entity_poly.pdbx_strand_id
1 'polypeptide(L)'
;TQLDLGEISWTSEAGHTHTHGIALVAGSGLDAQLMRTAIPHKKFFGEAAYFTAALSNLAPTVQTFTITVDGVTHERQGIACLVANSAKFQADFELLPGVRMDDGLLSVIVLETKMTAELVKPLFTGLFDRSGKTLGRPNIEGFHGREVHVEMSSPIPVEVDGEVFAGETRTFDARVLPK
;
A
#
# COMPACT_ATOMS: atom_id res chain seq x y z
N THR A 1 23.34 2.69 -10.68
CA THR A 1 22.74 2.26 -9.41
C THR A 1 21.88 1.04 -9.71
N GLN A 2 22.12 -0.05 -9.03
CA GLN A 2 21.23 -1.22 -9.09
C GLN A 2 20.14 -1.00 -8.05
N LEU A 3 18.89 -1.28 -8.42
CA LEU A 3 17.74 -1.21 -7.54
C LEU A 3 17.26 -2.64 -7.25
N ASP A 4 16.72 -2.82 -6.05
CA ASP A 4 16.01 -4.04 -5.70
C ASP A 4 14.66 -4.08 -6.41
N LEU A 5 14.10 -5.25 -6.57
CA LEU A 5 12.73 -5.47 -6.99
C LEU A 5 12.03 -6.32 -5.93
N GLY A 6 10.73 -6.16 -5.81
CA GLY A 6 9.91 -7.09 -5.06
C GLY A 6 9.25 -8.11 -5.98
N GLU A 7 8.74 -9.17 -5.40
CA GLU A 7 7.83 -10.12 -6.02
C GLU A 7 6.64 -10.31 -5.07
N ILE A 8 5.43 -10.33 -5.61
CA ILE A 8 4.22 -10.66 -4.88
C ILE A 8 3.53 -11.85 -5.54
N SER A 9 2.95 -12.72 -4.73
CA SER A 9 2.17 -13.85 -5.18
C SER A 9 0.92 -14.06 -4.33
N TRP A 10 -0.16 -14.49 -4.96
CA TRP A 10 -1.41 -14.84 -4.29
C TRP A 10 -2.20 -15.85 -5.12
N THR A 11 -3.15 -16.51 -4.46
CA THR A 11 -4.15 -17.34 -5.13
C THR A 11 -5.52 -16.74 -4.87
N SER A 12 -6.23 -16.39 -5.94
CA SER A 12 -7.59 -15.87 -5.85
C SER A 12 -8.54 -16.95 -5.30
N GLU A 13 -9.69 -16.52 -4.75
CA GLU A 13 -10.73 -17.47 -4.29
C GLU A 13 -11.27 -18.37 -5.42
N ALA A 14 -11.12 -17.94 -6.68
CA ALA A 14 -11.42 -18.75 -7.86
C ALA A 14 -10.35 -19.81 -8.18
N GLY A 15 -9.25 -19.86 -7.40
CA GLY A 15 -8.17 -20.85 -7.57
C GLY A 15 -7.09 -20.44 -8.59
N HIS A 16 -7.10 -19.21 -9.11
CA HIS A 16 -6.06 -18.73 -10.01
C HIS A 16 -4.87 -18.18 -9.21
N THR A 17 -3.69 -18.72 -9.48
CA THR A 17 -2.45 -18.23 -8.88
C THR A 17 -1.83 -17.14 -9.76
N HIS A 18 -1.40 -16.06 -9.12
CA HIS A 18 -0.75 -14.91 -9.72
C HIS A 18 0.63 -14.73 -9.10
N THR A 19 1.59 -14.29 -9.90
CA THR A 19 2.93 -13.88 -9.43
C THR A 19 3.36 -12.69 -10.29
N HIS A 20 3.73 -11.60 -9.63
CA HIS A 20 4.11 -10.35 -10.30
C HIS A 20 5.32 -9.71 -9.61
N GLY A 21 6.13 -9.01 -10.41
CA GLY A 21 7.18 -8.13 -9.89
C GLY A 21 6.59 -6.86 -9.30
N ILE A 22 7.18 -6.36 -8.22
CA ILE A 22 6.86 -5.06 -7.59
C ILE A 22 8.01 -4.11 -7.91
N ALA A 23 7.76 -3.11 -8.74
CA ALA A 23 8.71 -2.02 -8.95
C ALA A 23 8.55 -0.93 -7.88
N LEU A 24 7.34 -0.55 -7.56
CA LEU A 24 7.01 0.50 -6.61
C LEU A 24 6.24 -0.03 -5.41
N VAL A 25 4.99 -0.45 -5.60
CA VAL A 25 4.08 -0.84 -4.51
C VAL A 25 3.08 -1.88 -4.98
N ALA A 26 2.76 -2.81 -4.09
CA ALA A 26 1.64 -3.72 -4.25
C ALA A 26 0.83 -3.79 -2.94
N GLY A 27 -0.40 -4.25 -2.99
CA GLY A 27 -1.19 -4.39 -1.78
C GLY A 27 -2.66 -4.64 -1.99
N SER A 28 -3.42 -4.45 -0.92
CA SER A 28 -4.86 -4.69 -0.88
C SER A 28 -5.57 -3.67 0.00
N GLY A 29 -6.85 -3.41 -0.29
CA GLY A 29 -7.72 -2.52 0.48
C GLY A 29 -8.04 -1.22 -0.24
N LEU A 30 -7.88 -0.09 0.44
CA LEU A 30 -8.23 1.22 -0.11
C LEU A 30 -7.50 1.52 -1.41
N ASP A 31 -6.24 1.11 -1.52
CA ASP A 31 -5.43 1.34 -2.69
C ASP A 31 -6.07 0.70 -3.94
N ALA A 32 -6.43 -0.57 -3.87
CA ALA A 32 -7.12 -1.25 -4.95
C ALA A 32 -8.51 -0.63 -5.26
N GLN A 33 -9.24 -0.18 -4.24
CA GLN A 33 -10.52 0.51 -4.44
C GLN A 33 -10.32 1.90 -5.06
N LEU A 34 -9.30 2.65 -4.60
CA LEU A 34 -8.95 3.95 -5.14
C LEU A 34 -8.61 3.86 -6.63
N MET A 35 -7.81 2.88 -7.02
CA MET A 35 -7.42 2.67 -8.41
C MET A 35 -8.62 2.35 -9.31
N ARG A 36 -9.56 1.53 -8.85
CA ARG A 36 -10.80 1.25 -9.62
C ARG A 36 -11.67 2.48 -9.85
N THR A 37 -11.74 3.38 -8.88
CA THR A 37 -12.58 4.59 -8.96
C THR A 37 -11.87 5.77 -9.59
N ALA A 38 -10.54 5.82 -9.48
CA ALA A 38 -9.72 6.95 -9.93
C ALA A 38 -9.53 7.03 -11.44
N ILE A 39 -9.46 5.92 -12.14
CA ILE A 39 -9.16 5.84 -13.57
C ILE A 39 -10.09 6.70 -14.46
N PRO A 40 -11.43 6.76 -14.22
CA PRO A 40 -12.32 7.52 -15.09
C PRO A 40 -12.20 9.04 -14.98
N HIS A 41 -11.66 9.59 -13.89
CA HIS A 41 -11.78 11.02 -13.56
C HIS A 41 -10.48 11.83 -13.67
N LYS A 42 -9.40 11.23 -14.12
CA LYS A 42 -8.04 11.80 -14.15
C LYS A 42 -7.87 13.14 -14.91
N LYS A 43 -8.89 13.59 -15.64
CA LYS A 43 -8.79 14.73 -16.58
C LYS A 43 -9.28 16.09 -16.04
N PHE A 44 -9.91 16.17 -14.86
CA PHE A 44 -10.68 17.38 -14.49
C PHE A 44 -10.18 18.20 -13.29
N PHE A 45 -9.31 17.67 -12.46
CA PHE A 45 -8.83 18.36 -11.26
C PHE A 45 -7.33 18.20 -11.09
N GLY A 46 -6.66 19.16 -10.48
CA GLY A 46 -5.25 19.03 -10.10
C GLY A 46 -5.04 17.81 -9.19
N GLU A 47 -3.90 17.16 -9.31
CA GLU A 47 -3.63 15.82 -8.74
C GLU A 47 -3.97 15.69 -7.24
N ALA A 48 -3.62 16.68 -6.43
CA ALA A 48 -3.89 16.64 -4.98
C ALA A 48 -5.38 16.80 -4.63
N ALA A 49 -6.11 17.70 -5.32
CA ALA A 49 -7.54 17.91 -5.10
C ALA A 49 -8.35 16.69 -5.55
N TYR A 50 -7.92 16.06 -6.63
CA TYR A 50 -8.49 14.82 -7.14
C TYR A 50 -8.33 13.66 -6.14
N PHE A 51 -7.13 13.45 -5.61
CA PHE A 51 -6.85 12.42 -4.63
C PHE A 51 -7.68 12.62 -3.35
N THR A 52 -7.79 13.86 -2.88
CA THR A 52 -8.61 14.21 -1.72
C THR A 52 -10.10 13.97 -1.96
N ALA A 53 -10.61 14.33 -3.13
CA ALA A 53 -12.02 14.10 -3.49
C ALA A 53 -12.35 12.61 -3.65
N ALA A 54 -11.44 11.84 -4.25
CA ALA A 54 -11.58 10.39 -4.36
C ALA A 54 -11.60 9.71 -2.99
N LEU A 55 -10.69 10.08 -2.09
CA LEU A 55 -10.65 9.60 -0.72
C LEU A 55 -11.92 9.97 0.07
N SER A 56 -12.45 11.17 -0.09
CA SER A 56 -13.61 11.63 0.67
C SER A 56 -14.90 10.88 0.34
N ASN A 57 -14.98 10.28 -0.84
CA ASN A 57 -16.16 9.56 -1.33
C ASN A 57 -16.09 8.05 -1.16
N LEU A 58 -14.99 7.52 -0.63
CA LEU A 58 -14.83 6.09 -0.39
C LEU A 58 -15.31 5.74 1.02
N ALA A 59 -16.07 4.66 1.11
CA ALA A 59 -16.42 4.00 2.37
C ALA A 59 -15.61 2.69 2.46
N PRO A 60 -14.33 2.74 2.85
CA PRO A 60 -13.48 1.57 2.89
C PRO A 60 -13.97 0.61 3.98
N THR A 61 -13.86 -0.67 3.70
CA THR A 61 -14.07 -1.70 4.71
C THR A 61 -12.83 -1.80 5.58
N VAL A 62 -13.00 -1.67 6.89
CA VAL A 62 -11.91 -1.93 7.83
C VAL A 62 -11.64 -3.43 7.85
N GLN A 63 -10.38 -3.78 7.63
CA GLN A 63 -9.87 -5.15 7.67
C GLN A 63 -9.01 -5.37 8.91
N THR A 64 -8.97 -6.60 9.39
CA THR A 64 -7.87 -7.04 10.25
C THR A 64 -6.83 -7.69 9.35
N PHE A 65 -5.61 -7.21 9.44
CA PHE A 65 -4.44 -7.74 8.76
C PHE A 65 -3.56 -8.48 9.77
N THR A 66 -3.31 -9.76 9.52
CA THR A 66 -2.26 -10.52 10.20
C THR A 66 -1.04 -10.51 9.30
N ILE A 67 0.01 -9.83 9.72
CA ILE A 67 1.19 -9.51 8.92
C ILE A 67 2.38 -10.22 9.53
N THR A 68 2.99 -11.13 8.81
CA THR A 68 4.25 -11.77 9.24
C THR A 68 5.40 -11.24 8.40
N VAL A 69 6.36 -10.60 9.04
CA VAL A 69 7.56 -10.04 8.42
C VAL A 69 8.77 -10.75 8.99
N ASP A 70 9.54 -11.45 8.15
CA ASP A 70 10.73 -12.23 8.55
C ASP A 70 10.46 -13.12 9.78
N GLY A 71 9.27 -13.76 9.83
CA GLY A 71 8.85 -14.65 10.91
C GLY A 71 8.26 -13.97 12.15
N VAL A 72 8.19 -12.63 12.20
CA VAL A 72 7.55 -11.90 13.29
C VAL A 72 6.15 -11.46 12.88
N THR A 73 5.15 -11.88 13.66
CA THR A 73 3.74 -11.62 13.35
C THR A 73 3.20 -10.39 14.10
N HIS A 74 2.49 -9.54 13.36
CA HIS A 74 1.81 -8.36 13.85
C HIS A 74 0.33 -8.41 13.43
N GLU A 75 -0.58 -8.05 14.32
CA GLU A 75 -1.99 -7.88 13.99
C GLU A 75 -2.34 -6.39 13.99
N ARG A 76 -2.95 -5.92 12.91
CA ARG A 76 -3.34 -4.51 12.73
C ARG A 76 -4.72 -4.40 12.11
N GLN A 77 -5.42 -3.33 12.47
CA GLN A 77 -6.70 -2.98 11.84
C GLN A 77 -6.51 -1.73 11.00
N GLY A 78 -7.02 -1.79 9.79
CA GLY A 78 -6.89 -0.65 8.88
C GLY A 78 -7.69 -0.84 7.60
N ILE A 79 -7.58 0.11 6.71
CA ILE A 79 -8.30 0.13 5.43
C ILE A 79 -7.46 -0.34 4.26
N ALA A 80 -6.15 -0.42 4.45
CA ALA A 80 -5.23 -0.96 3.44
C ALA A 80 -3.94 -1.51 4.09
N CYS A 81 -3.37 -2.52 3.44
CA CYS A 81 -2.03 -3.02 3.69
C CYS A 81 -1.27 -3.05 2.36
N LEU A 82 -0.16 -2.30 2.31
CA LEU A 82 0.68 -2.14 1.13
C LEU A 82 2.05 -2.73 1.39
N VAL A 83 2.66 -3.29 0.37
CA VAL A 83 4.06 -3.73 0.37
C VAL A 83 4.81 -2.88 -0.65
N ALA A 84 5.74 -2.08 -0.20
CA ALA A 84 6.43 -1.10 -1.00
C ALA A 84 7.92 -1.42 -1.14
N ASN A 85 8.40 -1.42 -2.37
CA ASN A 85 9.81 -1.30 -2.70
C ASN A 85 10.22 0.19 -2.71
N SER A 86 9.26 1.07 -3.06
CA SER A 86 9.38 2.52 -2.94
C SER A 86 8.15 3.10 -2.27
N ALA A 87 8.34 3.82 -1.18
CA ALA A 87 7.25 4.56 -0.52
C ALA A 87 7.14 6.02 -1.03
N LYS A 88 7.85 6.34 -2.12
CA LYS A 88 7.75 7.65 -2.76
C LYS A 88 6.64 7.66 -3.80
N PHE A 89 5.69 8.54 -3.57
CA PHE A 89 4.67 8.89 -4.53
C PHE A 89 5.05 10.18 -5.28
N GLN A 90 4.16 10.70 -6.09
CA GLN A 90 4.39 11.89 -6.90
C GLN A 90 4.98 13.06 -6.09
N ALA A 91 5.86 13.83 -6.71
CA ALA A 91 6.48 15.05 -6.17
C ALA A 91 7.24 14.85 -4.84
N ASP A 92 7.95 13.74 -4.69
CA ASP A 92 8.75 13.40 -3.50
C ASP A 92 7.96 13.23 -2.19
N PHE A 93 6.65 12.98 -2.27
CA PHE A 93 5.85 12.64 -1.12
C PHE A 93 6.21 11.23 -0.62
N GLU A 94 6.78 11.14 0.58
CA GLU A 94 7.08 9.86 1.24
C GLU A 94 5.91 9.45 2.13
N LEU A 95 5.24 8.35 1.79
CA LEU A 95 4.17 7.77 2.62
C LEU A 95 4.76 7.18 3.91
N LEU A 96 5.88 6.50 3.80
CA LEU A 96 6.68 6.02 4.93
C LEU A 96 8.11 6.59 4.79
N PRO A 97 8.57 7.42 5.75
CA PRO A 97 9.90 8.00 5.68
C PRO A 97 11.03 6.97 5.74
N GLY A 98 12.04 7.17 4.92
CA GLY A 98 13.28 6.39 4.98
C GLY A 98 13.28 5.10 4.17
N VAL A 99 12.22 4.79 3.44
CA VAL A 99 12.18 3.63 2.52
C VAL A 99 13.16 3.84 1.37
N ARG A 100 13.96 2.82 1.07
CA ARG A 100 14.96 2.83 0.02
C ARG A 100 14.74 1.66 -0.92
N MET A 101 15.05 1.85 -2.19
CA MET A 101 14.96 0.81 -3.23
C MET A 101 16.28 0.04 -3.42
N ASP A 102 17.25 0.18 -2.51
CA ASP A 102 18.59 -0.39 -2.66
C ASP A 102 19.16 -0.95 -1.35
N ASP A 103 18.27 -1.23 -0.36
CA ASP A 103 18.64 -1.72 0.97
C ASP A 103 18.35 -3.21 1.18
N GLY A 104 17.79 -3.87 0.16
CA GLY A 104 17.43 -5.29 0.22
C GLY A 104 16.21 -5.60 1.09
N LEU A 105 15.33 -4.62 1.30
CA LEU A 105 14.13 -4.75 2.12
C LEU A 105 12.88 -4.31 1.37
N LEU A 106 11.74 -4.89 1.74
CA LEU A 106 10.41 -4.38 1.45
C LEU A 106 9.85 -3.68 2.69
N SER A 107 9.03 -2.67 2.47
CA SER A 107 8.35 -1.94 3.53
C SER A 107 6.86 -2.27 3.50
N VAL A 108 6.36 -2.84 4.57
CA VAL A 108 4.91 -3.05 4.76
C VAL A 108 4.33 -1.80 5.38
N ILE A 109 3.28 -1.26 4.79
CA ILE A 109 2.63 -0.02 5.22
C ILE A 109 1.16 -0.32 5.50
N VAL A 110 0.72 -0.07 6.72
CA VAL A 110 -0.69 -0.23 7.11
C VAL A 110 -1.31 1.13 7.31
N LEU A 111 -2.45 1.35 6.65
CA LEU A 111 -3.26 2.56 6.84
C LEU A 111 -4.26 2.28 7.98
N GLU A 112 -3.86 2.58 9.20
CA GLU A 112 -4.60 2.30 10.44
C GLU A 112 -5.70 3.34 10.68
N THR A 113 -6.60 3.50 9.75
CA THR A 113 -7.75 4.40 9.90
C THR A 113 -9.05 3.63 9.80
N LYS A 114 -10.12 4.16 10.38
CA LYS A 114 -11.48 3.65 10.25
C LYS A 114 -12.30 4.41 9.20
N MET A 115 -11.82 5.58 8.83
CA MET A 115 -12.47 6.45 7.84
C MET A 115 -11.43 7.11 6.95
N THR A 116 -11.71 7.19 5.66
CA THR A 116 -10.84 7.87 4.68
C THR A 116 -10.58 9.33 5.01
N ALA A 117 -11.53 10.00 5.67
CA ALA A 117 -11.36 11.38 6.12
C ALA A 117 -10.15 11.56 7.07
N GLU A 118 -9.77 10.52 7.81
CA GLU A 118 -8.60 10.56 8.70
C GLU A 118 -7.28 10.57 7.93
N LEU A 119 -7.27 10.10 6.67
CA LEU A 119 -6.10 10.17 5.79
C LEU A 119 -5.84 11.58 5.24
N VAL A 120 -6.84 12.46 5.29
CA VAL A 120 -6.69 13.84 4.83
C VAL A 120 -5.59 14.55 5.63
N LYS A 121 -5.51 14.30 6.94
CA LYS A 121 -4.50 14.92 7.80
C LYS A 121 -3.06 14.50 7.45
N PRO A 122 -2.71 13.21 7.36
CA PRO A 122 -1.37 12.80 6.93
C PRO A 122 -1.04 13.22 5.49
N LEU A 123 -2.03 13.29 4.59
CA LEU A 123 -1.82 13.80 3.24
C LEU A 123 -1.55 15.32 3.25
N PHE A 124 -2.30 16.09 4.06
CA PHE A 124 -2.03 17.53 4.23
C PHE A 124 -0.68 17.78 4.89
N THR A 125 -0.33 17.05 5.94
CA THR A 125 1.00 17.16 6.54
C THR A 125 2.11 16.83 5.55
N GLY A 126 1.85 15.89 4.64
CA GLY A 126 2.76 15.53 3.56
C GLY A 126 3.02 16.65 2.54
N LEU A 127 2.07 17.57 2.34
CA LEU A 127 2.27 18.74 1.49
C LEU A 127 3.29 19.73 2.11
N PHE A 128 3.35 19.82 3.43
CA PHE A 128 4.25 20.72 4.16
C PHE A 128 5.53 20.03 4.64
N ASP A 129 5.45 18.74 4.90
CA ASP A 129 6.59 17.89 5.28
C ASP A 129 6.63 16.65 4.40
N ARG A 130 7.15 16.81 3.18
CA ARG A 130 7.21 15.74 2.17
C ARG A 130 7.99 14.51 2.65
N SER A 131 9.01 14.74 3.45
CA SER A 131 9.85 13.66 4.01
C SER A 131 9.25 12.96 5.22
N GLY A 132 8.24 13.56 5.86
CA GLY A 132 7.63 13.03 7.08
C GLY A 132 8.52 13.09 8.32
N LYS A 133 9.70 13.68 8.22
CA LYS A 133 10.69 13.71 9.32
C LYS A 133 10.30 14.64 10.46
N THR A 134 9.54 15.68 10.18
CA THR A 134 9.19 16.72 11.14
C THR A 134 7.82 16.48 11.77
N LEU A 135 6.82 16.19 10.95
CA LEU A 135 5.42 16.05 11.39
C LEU A 135 4.97 14.60 11.56
N GLY A 136 5.76 13.65 11.03
CA GLY A 136 5.42 12.24 11.01
C GLY A 136 4.25 11.89 10.07
N ARG A 137 3.77 10.67 10.20
CA ARG A 137 2.62 10.16 9.44
C ARG A 137 1.64 9.49 10.41
N PRO A 138 0.76 10.25 11.04
CA PRO A 138 -0.24 9.67 11.95
C PRO A 138 -1.10 8.65 11.20
N ASN A 139 -1.49 7.58 11.89
CA ASN A 139 -2.29 6.47 11.36
C ASN A 139 -1.62 5.69 10.20
N ILE A 140 -0.32 5.81 10.05
CA ILE A 140 0.48 5.01 9.12
C ILE A 140 1.55 4.31 9.92
N GLU A 141 1.50 2.98 9.95
CA GLU A 141 2.51 2.14 10.57
C GLU A 141 3.29 1.40 9.48
N GLY A 142 4.58 1.19 9.73
CA GLY A 142 5.45 0.51 8.79
C GLY A 142 6.34 -0.54 9.43
N PHE A 143 6.53 -1.64 8.72
CA PHE A 143 7.46 -2.71 9.04
C PHE A 143 8.42 -2.89 7.87
N HIS A 144 9.61 -3.40 8.14
CA HIS A 144 10.62 -3.65 7.10
C HIS A 144 11.11 -5.09 7.20
N GLY A 145 11.22 -5.77 6.08
CA GLY A 145 11.74 -7.14 6.02
C GLY A 145 11.94 -7.63 4.60
N ARG A 146 12.40 -8.86 4.50
CA ARG A 146 12.70 -9.51 3.21
C ARG A 146 11.57 -10.39 2.72
N GLU A 147 10.88 -11.01 3.66
CA GLU A 147 9.75 -11.91 3.41
C GLU A 147 8.54 -11.41 4.18
N VAL A 148 7.43 -11.28 3.48
CA VAL A 148 6.19 -10.75 4.01
C VAL A 148 5.06 -11.71 3.66
N HIS A 149 4.29 -12.11 4.67
CA HIS A 149 3.03 -12.81 4.49
C HIS A 149 1.91 -11.97 5.11
N VAL A 150 0.82 -11.78 4.37
CA VAL A 150 -0.34 -11.01 4.84
C VAL A 150 -1.59 -11.86 4.71
N GLU A 151 -2.33 -11.96 5.82
CA GLU A 151 -3.69 -12.51 5.87
C GLU A 151 -4.69 -11.39 6.15
N MET A 152 -5.83 -11.44 5.48
CA MET A 152 -6.91 -10.45 5.56
C MET A 152 -8.19 -11.08 6.09
N SER A 153 -8.92 -10.37 6.93
CA SER A 153 -10.16 -10.87 7.56
C SER A 153 -11.28 -11.17 6.56
N SER A 154 -11.26 -10.52 5.39
CA SER A 154 -12.15 -10.85 4.26
C SER A 154 -11.42 -10.75 2.93
N PRO A 155 -11.91 -11.44 1.88
CA PRO A 155 -11.28 -11.38 0.57
C PRO A 155 -11.40 -9.98 -0.01
N ILE A 156 -10.29 -9.48 -0.56
CA ILE A 156 -10.23 -8.20 -1.28
C ILE A 156 -9.28 -8.33 -2.49
N PRO A 157 -9.44 -7.49 -3.51
CA PRO A 157 -8.56 -7.53 -4.68
C PRO A 157 -7.15 -7.05 -4.33
N VAL A 158 -6.19 -7.54 -5.11
CA VAL A 158 -4.79 -7.12 -5.08
C VAL A 158 -4.53 -6.11 -6.19
N GLU A 159 -3.68 -5.15 -5.89
CA GLU A 159 -3.13 -4.15 -6.82
C GLU A 159 -1.61 -4.32 -6.86
N VAL A 160 -1.01 -4.12 -8.03
CA VAL A 160 0.44 -4.09 -8.22
C VAL A 160 0.78 -2.94 -9.17
N ASP A 161 1.62 -2.01 -8.71
CA ASP A 161 2.14 -0.87 -9.49
C ASP A 161 1.06 -0.07 -10.23
N GLY A 162 -0.15 0.05 -9.65
CA GLY A 162 -1.28 0.78 -10.20
C GLY A 162 -2.26 -0.06 -11.04
N GLU A 163 -2.05 -1.36 -11.16
CA GLU A 163 -2.97 -2.28 -11.83
C GLU A 163 -3.72 -3.13 -10.82
N VAL A 164 -5.06 -3.09 -10.86
CA VAL A 164 -5.92 -3.92 -10.01
C VAL A 164 -6.22 -5.22 -10.73
N PHE A 165 -5.84 -6.33 -10.13
CA PHE A 165 -6.06 -7.64 -10.68
C PHE A 165 -7.48 -8.15 -10.39
N ALA A 166 -7.99 -8.94 -11.34
CA ALA A 166 -9.30 -9.56 -11.20
C ALA A 166 -9.27 -10.67 -10.15
N GLY A 167 -10.35 -10.78 -9.41
CA GLY A 167 -10.49 -11.74 -8.32
C GLY A 167 -10.08 -11.14 -6.97
N GLU A 168 -10.47 -11.83 -5.93
CA GLU A 168 -10.22 -11.45 -4.54
C GLU A 168 -9.43 -12.56 -3.86
N THR A 169 -8.65 -12.20 -2.86
CA THR A 169 -7.88 -13.15 -2.06
C THR A 169 -7.91 -12.75 -0.59
N ARG A 170 -7.67 -13.73 0.28
CA ARG A 170 -7.48 -13.51 1.72
C ARG A 170 -6.02 -13.41 2.11
N THR A 171 -5.11 -13.84 1.22
CA THR A 171 -3.68 -13.89 1.55
C THR A 171 -2.85 -13.48 0.36
N PHE A 172 -1.72 -12.87 0.64
CA PHE A 172 -0.64 -12.74 -0.33
C PHE A 172 0.73 -12.85 0.35
N ASP A 173 1.71 -13.27 -0.43
CA ASP A 173 3.10 -13.33 -0.05
C ASP A 173 3.90 -12.33 -0.87
N ALA A 174 4.88 -11.67 -0.26
CA ALA A 174 5.81 -10.83 -0.97
C ALA A 174 7.24 -11.07 -0.48
N ARG A 175 8.20 -10.92 -1.37
CA ARG A 175 9.63 -11.03 -1.04
C ARG A 175 10.46 -10.05 -1.85
N VAL A 176 11.57 -9.62 -1.28
CA VAL A 176 12.55 -8.87 -2.04
C VAL A 176 13.34 -9.83 -2.93
N LEU A 177 13.57 -9.41 -4.18
CA LEU A 177 14.49 -10.05 -5.11
C LEU A 177 15.81 -9.28 -5.03
N PRO A 178 16.84 -9.84 -4.36
CA PRO A 178 18.09 -9.11 -4.22
C PRO A 178 18.78 -8.98 -5.59
N LYS A 179 19.58 -7.91 -5.70
CA LYS A 179 20.42 -7.58 -6.87
C LYS A 179 21.27 -8.76 -7.33
#